data_46a96f5485d265efd2b58030f2395a8e
#
_entry.id   46a96f5485d265efd2b58030f2395a8e
#
_cell.length_a   1.000
_cell.length_b   1.000
_cell.length_c   1.000
_cell.angle_alpha   90.00
_cell.angle_beta   90.00
_cell.angle_gamma   90.00
#
_symmetry.space_group_name_H-M   'P 1'
#
loop_
_entity.id
_entity.type
_entity.pdbx_description
1 polymer ?
#
loop_
_entity_poly.entity_id
_entity_poly.type
_entity_poly.pdbx_seq_one_letter_code
_entity_poly.pdbx_strand_id
1 'polypeptide(L)'
;ARQKQEIRVRSGGHNYEGYCIGNGKMTVDTSPLKGIHLDSTGTLKIGGGVSNRELYHFLKQYGYPFPSGTCPTVNAVGLTQGGGWGHSSRMYGLACDSLVEAELIDASGRLITASEASHPDLFWALRGGGGGNFGVVTSLSYRLTPVVSHVTYVDIEYSRIDDLTALRFF
;
A
#
# COMPACT_ATOMS: atom_id res chain seq x y z
N ALA A 1 -23.78 24.60 13.34
CA ALA A 1 -23.48 23.17 13.66
C ALA A 1 -22.75 22.57 12.47
N ARG A 2 -21.53 22.03 12.65
CA ARG A 2 -20.86 21.24 11.59
C ARG A 2 -21.71 20.01 11.34
N GLN A 3 -22.20 19.82 10.13
CA GLN A 3 -22.89 18.60 9.74
C GLN A 3 -21.92 17.43 9.90
N LYS A 4 -22.30 16.41 10.65
CA LYS A 4 -21.57 15.13 10.70
C LYS A 4 -21.86 14.38 9.41
N GLN A 5 -21.02 14.62 8.39
CA GLN A 5 -21.11 13.89 7.13
C GLN A 5 -20.26 12.63 7.22
N GLU A 6 -20.87 11.48 6.98
CA GLU A 6 -20.09 10.26 6.80
C GLU A 6 -19.35 10.30 5.48
N ILE A 7 -18.06 10.01 5.53
CA ILE A 7 -17.19 9.93 4.35
C ILE A 7 -16.73 8.51 4.10
N ARG A 8 -16.41 8.22 2.85
CA ARG A 8 -15.67 7.05 2.39
C ARG A 8 -14.40 7.52 1.71
N VAL A 9 -13.33 6.75 1.83
CA VAL A 9 -12.06 7.05 1.17
C VAL A 9 -11.85 6.07 0.03
N ARG A 10 -11.66 6.58 -1.17
CA ARG A 10 -11.37 5.78 -2.35
C ARG A 10 -10.00 6.14 -2.90
N SER A 11 -9.16 5.15 -3.07
CA SER A 11 -7.89 5.23 -3.79
C SER A 11 -8.02 4.46 -5.12
N GLY A 12 -7.55 3.20 -5.20
CA GLY A 12 -7.74 2.36 -6.40
C GLY A 12 -9.11 1.70 -6.55
N GLY A 13 -9.94 1.73 -5.51
CA GLY A 13 -11.28 1.15 -5.55
C GLY A 13 -11.34 -0.38 -5.47
N HIS A 14 -10.28 -1.04 -5.01
CA HIS A 14 -10.14 -2.51 -4.96
C HIS A 14 -10.58 -3.17 -3.65
N ASN A 15 -11.24 -2.45 -2.75
CA ASN A 15 -11.76 -3.06 -1.53
C ASN A 15 -12.86 -4.08 -1.86
N TYR A 16 -12.71 -5.35 -1.45
CA TYR A 16 -13.64 -6.43 -1.77
C TYR A 16 -15.03 -6.25 -1.15
N GLU A 17 -15.12 -5.64 0.04
CA GLU A 17 -16.37 -5.33 0.71
C GLU A 17 -17.02 -4.02 0.21
N GLY A 18 -16.36 -3.31 -0.72
CA GLY A 18 -16.88 -2.05 -1.25
C GLY A 18 -16.85 -0.88 -0.28
N TYR A 19 -16.08 -0.94 0.82
CA TYR A 19 -16.06 0.13 1.84
C TYR A 19 -15.58 1.49 1.34
N CYS A 20 -14.96 1.53 0.15
CA CYS A 20 -14.51 2.77 -0.48
C CYS A 20 -15.64 3.60 -1.12
N ILE A 21 -16.87 3.08 -1.19
CA ILE A 21 -18.07 3.76 -1.68
C ILE A 21 -19.25 3.51 -0.74
N GLY A 22 -20.34 4.24 -0.89
CA GLY A 22 -21.56 4.03 -0.09
C GLY A 22 -22.69 4.94 -0.53
N ASN A 23 -23.92 4.40 -0.56
CA ASN A 23 -25.11 5.18 -0.89
C ASN A 23 -25.33 6.31 0.11
N GLY A 24 -25.53 7.53 -0.39
CA GLY A 24 -25.73 8.72 0.44
C GLY A 24 -24.50 9.20 1.22
N LYS A 25 -23.31 8.61 0.96
CA LYS A 25 -22.04 9.00 1.60
C LYS A 25 -21.22 9.86 0.65
N MET A 26 -20.46 10.79 1.22
CA MET A 26 -19.45 11.53 0.45
C MET A 26 -18.23 10.61 0.24
N THR A 27 -17.75 10.51 -1.00
CA THR A 27 -16.51 9.81 -1.30
C THR A 27 -15.38 10.82 -1.51
N VAL A 28 -14.32 10.69 -0.72
CA VAL A 28 -13.05 11.41 -0.92
C VAL A 28 -12.17 10.54 -1.81
N ASP A 29 -11.93 11.00 -3.03
CA ASP A 29 -11.11 10.29 -4.01
C ASP A 29 -9.66 10.78 -3.94
N THR A 30 -8.74 9.90 -3.54
CA THR A 30 -7.30 10.18 -3.48
C THR A 30 -6.57 9.77 -4.76
N SER A 31 -7.26 9.24 -5.76
CA SER A 31 -6.65 8.78 -7.02
C SER A 31 -5.87 9.86 -7.78
N PRO A 32 -6.16 11.18 -7.66
CA PRO A 32 -5.35 12.22 -8.29
C PRO A 32 -3.99 12.47 -7.62
N LEU A 33 -3.74 11.96 -6.42
CA LEU A 33 -2.47 12.16 -5.70
C LEU A 33 -1.38 11.23 -6.25
N LYS A 34 -0.73 11.61 -7.37
CA LYS A 34 0.16 10.77 -8.19
C LYS A 34 1.66 10.97 -7.96
N GLY A 35 2.06 11.74 -6.95
CA GLY A 35 3.47 12.00 -6.69
C GLY A 35 4.24 10.72 -6.33
N ILE A 36 5.42 10.51 -6.95
CA ILE A 36 6.41 9.50 -6.57
C ILE A 36 7.76 10.21 -6.45
N HIS A 37 8.40 10.07 -5.31
CA HIS A 37 9.70 10.68 -5.04
C HIS A 37 10.61 9.68 -4.31
N LEU A 38 11.83 9.53 -4.84
CA LEU A 38 12.90 8.74 -4.21
C LEU A 38 14.02 9.69 -3.84
N ASP A 39 14.38 9.75 -2.56
CA ASP A 39 15.48 10.58 -2.10
C ASP A 39 16.84 9.85 -2.15
N SER A 40 17.91 10.58 -1.87
CA SER A 40 19.28 10.05 -1.88
C SER A 40 19.57 9.06 -0.75
N THR A 41 18.69 8.94 0.25
CA THR A 41 18.84 7.99 1.36
C THR A 41 18.14 6.66 1.09
N GLY A 42 17.43 6.51 -0.03
CA GLY A 42 16.63 5.33 -0.37
C GLY A 42 15.24 5.36 0.26
N THR A 43 14.76 6.53 0.69
CA THR A 43 13.38 6.70 1.14
C THR A 43 12.49 7.04 -0.04
N LEU A 44 11.48 6.21 -0.25
CA LEU A 44 10.47 6.37 -1.29
C LEU A 44 9.21 6.98 -0.70
N LYS A 45 8.78 8.16 -1.20
CA LYS A 45 7.48 8.76 -0.85
C LYS A 45 6.52 8.66 -2.03
N ILE A 46 5.31 8.17 -1.79
CA ILE A 46 4.26 8.04 -2.81
C ILE A 46 2.95 8.68 -2.36
N GLY A 47 2.24 9.27 -3.31
CA GLY A 47 0.90 9.83 -3.07
C GLY A 47 -0.20 8.77 -3.03
N GLY A 48 -1.32 9.12 -2.40
CA GLY A 48 -2.47 8.23 -2.15
C GLY A 48 -3.08 7.57 -3.38
N GLY A 49 -2.85 8.11 -4.56
CA GLY A 49 -3.38 7.62 -5.83
C GLY A 49 -2.42 6.81 -6.69
N VAL A 50 -1.20 6.55 -6.23
CA VAL A 50 -0.19 5.83 -7.01
C VAL A 50 -0.55 4.35 -7.12
N SER A 51 -0.69 3.86 -8.35
CA SER A 51 -0.96 2.45 -8.64
C SER A 51 0.32 1.60 -8.60
N ASN A 52 0.17 0.28 -8.41
CA ASN A 52 1.29 -0.66 -8.49
C ASN A 52 2.01 -0.58 -9.84
N ARG A 53 1.28 -0.35 -10.95
CA ARG A 53 1.87 -0.16 -12.28
C ARG A 53 2.82 1.03 -12.31
N GLU A 54 2.36 2.19 -11.81
CA GLU A 54 3.16 3.41 -11.77
C GLU A 54 4.36 3.25 -10.84
N LEU A 55 4.15 2.65 -9.67
CA LEU A 55 5.19 2.39 -8.68
C LEU A 55 6.29 1.46 -9.22
N TYR A 56 5.93 0.30 -9.78
CA TYR A 56 6.90 -0.64 -10.34
C TYR A 56 7.62 -0.08 -11.56
N HIS A 57 6.91 0.67 -12.42
CA HIS A 57 7.55 1.33 -13.55
C HIS A 57 8.60 2.35 -13.09
N PHE A 58 8.31 3.10 -12.03
CA PHE A 58 9.26 4.03 -11.43
C PHE A 58 10.46 3.31 -10.81
N LEU A 59 10.23 2.32 -9.94
CA LEU A 59 11.28 1.62 -9.20
C LEU A 59 12.19 0.77 -10.08
N LYS A 60 11.68 0.24 -11.20
CA LYS A 60 12.45 -0.52 -12.19
C LYS A 60 13.67 0.26 -12.69
N GLN A 61 13.58 1.57 -12.80
CA GLN A 61 14.68 2.42 -13.31
C GLN A 61 15.89 2.43 -12.36
N TYR A 62 15.65 2.13 -11.08
CA TYR A 62 16.65 2.15 -10.02
C TYR A 62 17.02 0.74 -9.51
N GLY A 63 16.34 -0.31 -9.97
CA GLY A 63 16.58 -1.69 -9.55
C GLY A 63 16.11 -2.04 -8.15
N TYR A 64 15.22 -1.25 -7.54
CA TYR A 64 14.67 -1.54 -6.23
C TYR A 64 13.52 -2.54 -6.30
N PRO A 65 13.60 -3.68 -5.59
CA PRO A 65 12.44 -4.53 -5.36
C PRO A 65 11.51 -3.87 -4.34
N PHE A 66 10.21 -4.10 -4.49
CA PHE A 66 9.22 -3.60 -3.53
C PHE A 66 8.10 -4.64 -3.34
N PRO A 67 7.77 -5.03 -2.09
CA PRO A 67 6.82 -6.10 -1.82
C PRO A 67 5.37 -5.62 -1.88
N SER A 68 4.98 -4.91 -2.94
CA SER A 68 3.59 -4.52 -3.17
C SER A 68 2.82 -5.60 -3.96
N GLY A 69 1.53 -5.37 -4.19
CA GLY A 69 0.63 -6.33 -4.80
C GLY A 69 0.90 -6.61 -6.28
N THR A 70 0.31 -7.70 -6.78
CA THR A 70 0.50 -8.19 -8.15
C THR A 70 -0.40 -7.49 -9.17
N CYS A 71 -1.59 -6.99 -8.75
CA CYS A 71 -2.52 -6.33 -9.66
C CYS A 71 -2.06 -4.91 -10.00
N PRO A 72 -1.88 -4.57 -11.29
CA PRO A 72 -1.31 -3.28 -11.70
C PRO A 72 -2.21 -2.08 -11.44
N THR A 73 -3.53 -2.28 -11.31
CA THR A 73 -4.52 -1.21 -11.08
C THR A 73 -4.83 -0.96 -9.61
N VAL A 74 -4.34 -1.80 -8.70
CA VAL A 74 -4.43 -1.57 -7.25
C VAL A 74 -3.49 -0.43 -6.87
N ASN A 75 -3.99 0.53 -6.09
CA ASN A 75 -3.14 1.60 -5.57
C ASN A 75 -2.39 1.14 -4.32
N ALA A 76 -1.07 1.38 -4.32
CA ALA A 76 -0.15 0.87 -3.30
C ALA A 76 -0.47 1.37 -1.89
N VAL A 77 -0.95 2.61 -1.75
CA VAL A 77 -1.27 3.20 -0.43
C VAL A 77 -2.43 2.49 0.26
N GLY A 78 -3.53 2.22 -0.46
CA GLY A 78 -4.66 1.46 0.11
C GLY A 78 -4.27 0.02 0.45
N LEU A 79 -3.47 -0.61 -0.41
CA LEU A 79 -2.97 -1.96 -0.21
C LEU A 79 -2.07 -2.06 1.04
N THR A 80 -1.12 -1.13 1.20
CA THR A 80 -0.19 -1.09 2.34
C THR A 80 -0.92 -0.97 3.67
N GLN A 81 -1.99 -0.17 3.74
CA GLN A 81 -2.79 -0.04 4.96
C GLN A 81 -3.46 -1.34 5.41
N GLY A 82 -3.64 -2.30 4.51
CA GLY A 82 -4.10 -3.67 4.79
C GLY A 82 -2.96 -4.69 4.92
N GLY A 83 -1.70 -4.23 4.99
CA GLY A 83 -0.50 -5.07 5.00
C GLY A 83 0.27 -5.00 3.68
N GLY A 84 -0.33 -5.40 2.58
CA GLY A 84 0.27 -5.37 1.25
C GLY A 84 1.17 -6.57 0.97
N TRP A 85 0.58 -7.61 0.38
CA TRP A 85 1.27 -8.83 -0.01
C TRP A 85 1.55 -8.85 -1.52
N GLY A 86 2.71 -9.39 -1.90
CA GLY A 86 3.11 -9.61 -3.29
C GLY A 86 4.15 -10.73 -3.41
N HIS A 87 4.60 -11.00 -4.64
CA HIS A 87 5.53 -12.12 -4.93
C HIS A 87 6.84 -12.06 -4.14
N SER A 88 7.34 -10.88 -3.82
CA SER A 88 8.59 -10.70 -3.08
C SER A 88 8.40 -10.68 -1.56
N SER A 89 7.18 -10.79 -1.04
CA SER A 89 6.90 -10.67 0.40
C SER A 89 7.55 -11.76 1.24
N ARG A 90 7.78 -12.94 0.69
CA ARG A 90 8.49 -14.00 1.41
C ARG A 90 9.93 -13.60 1.77
N MET A 91 10.56 -12.77 0.94
CA MET A 91 11.93 -12.31 1.17
C MET A 91 11.99 -10.97 1.91
N TYR A 92 11.07 -10.05 1.62
CA TYR A 92 11.15 -8.65 2.06
C TYR A 92 10.05 -8.23 3.03
N GLY A 93 9.19 -9.16 3.46
CA GLY A 93 8.04 -8.86 4.30
C GLY A 93 6.86 -8.25 3.50
N LEU A 94 5.91 -7.70 4.20
CA LEU A 94 4.76 -6.99 3.64
C LEU A 94 5.16 -5.54 3.27
N ALA A 95 4.37 -4.89 2.43
CA ALA A 95 4.61 -3.48 2.10
C ALA A 95 4.60 -2.57 3.35
N CYS A 96 3.73 -2.86 4.33
CA CYS A 96 3.66 -2.12 5.58
C CYS A 96 4.88 -2.30 6.48
N ASP A 97 5.69 -3.35 6.31
CA ASP A 97 6.92 -3.56 7.08
C ASP A 97 8.02 -2.57 6.67
N SER A 98 7.97 -2.10 5.42
CA SER A 98 8.88 -1.08 4.89
C SER A 98 8.43 0.35 5.20
N LEU A 99 7.21 0.55 5.74
CA LEU A 99 6.66 1.88 6.00
C LEU A 99 7.45 2.57 7.13
N VAL A 100 7.81 3.84 6.91
CA VAL A 100 8.52 4.67 7.90
C VAL A 100 7.73 5.91 8.29
N GLU A 101 6.83 6.39 7.43
CA GLU A 101 6.02 7.57 7.68
C GLU A 101 4.72 7.52 6.88
N ALA A 102 3.66 8.10 7.44
CA ALA A 102 2.38 8.32 6.77
C ALA A 102 1.89 9.76 6.99
N GLU A 103 1.45 10.41 5.93
CA GLU A 103 0.71 11.68 6.03
C GLU A 103 -0.77 11.42 5.78
N LEU A 104 -1.62 11.98 6.65
CA LEU A 104 -3.07 11.82 6.54
C LEU A 104 -3.83 13.04 7.05
N ILE A 105 -5.05 13.20 6.56
CA ILE A 105 -6.01 14.18 7.07
C ILE A 105 -6.91 13.47 8.09
N ASP A 106 -6.95 13.96 9.32
CA ASP A 106 -7.78 13.44 10.40
C ASP A 106 -9.26 13.86 10.28
N ALA A 107 -10.13 13.35 11.18
CA ALA A 107 -11.55 13.69 11.22
C ALA A 107 -11.83 15.17 11.55
N SER A 108 -10.84 15.92 12.04
CA SER A 108 -10.94 17.37 12.28
C SER A 108 -10.47 18.21 11.09
N GLY A 109 -9.96 17.58 10.03
CA GLY A 109 -9.41 18.22 8.84
C GLY A 109 -7.97 18.67 9.00
N ARG A 110 -7.25 18.18 10.02
CA ARG A 110 -5.83 18.52 10.24
C ARG A 110 -4.93 17.52 9.51
N LEU A 111 -3.88 18.02 8.90
CA LEU A 111 -2.81 17.20 8.39
C LEU A 111 -1.97 16.65 9.56
N ILE A 112 -1.80 15.34 9.62
CA ILE A 112 -1.00 14.63 10.62
C ILE A 112 0.09 13.87 9.91
N THR A 113 1.31 13.90 10.46
CA THR A 113 2.41 13.03 10.09
C THR A 113 2.61 11.99 11.19
N ALA A 114 2.41 10.72 10.86
CA ALA A 114 2.55 9.59 11.77
C ALA A 114 3.81 8.78 11.43
N SER A 115 4.59 8.46 12.46
CA SER A 115 5.82 7.65 12.38
C SER A 115 6.07 6.99 13.74
N GLU A 116 7.12 6.18 13.88
CA GLU A 116 7.51 5.63 15.18
C GLU A 116 7.80 6.72 16.23
N ALA A 117 8.29 7.88 15.79
CA ALA A 117 8.62 9.01 16.69
C ALA A 117 7.44 9.98 16.91
N SER A 118 6.46 9.99 16.00
CA SER A 118 5.31 10.90 16.04
C SER A 118 4.02 10.12 15.84
N HIS A 119 3.07 10.22 16.77
CA HIS A 119 1.81 9.47 16.75
C HIS A 119 2.00 7.94 16.57
N PRO A 120 2.82 7.28 17.41
CA PRO A 120 3.22 5.87 17.24
C PRO A 120 2.02 4.91 17.19
N ASP A 121 0.98 5.13 18.00
CA ASP A 121 -0.22 4.30 18.00
C ASP A 121 -0.99 4.39 16.67
N LEU A 122 -1.10 5.61 16.12
CA LEU A 122 -1.70 5.81 14.80
C LEU A 122 -0.85 5.17 13.71
N PHE A 123 0.48 5.32 13.79
CA PHE A 123 1.40 4.71 12.85
C PHE A 123 1.31 3.18 12.86
N TRP A 124 1.24 2.58 14.06
CA TRP A 124 0.99 1.15 14.20
C TRP A 124 -0.33 0.72 13.56
N ALA A 125 -1.43 1.47 13.80
CA ALA A 125 -2.74 1.17 13.22
C ALA A 125 -2.77 1.25 11.68
N LEU A 126 -2.00 2.18 11.09
CA LEU A 126 -1.87 2.33 9.63
C LEU A 126 -1.08 1.19 8.96
N ARG A 127 -0.35 0.39 9.72
CA ARG A 127 0.44 -0.75 9.26
C ARG A 127 -0.34 -2.06 9.31
N GLY A 128 -1.54 -2.10 8.71
CA GLY A 128 -2.36 -3.30 8.58
C GLY A 128 -3.79 -3.18 9.10
N GLY A 129 -4.15 -2.08 9.77
CA GLY A 129 -5.49 -1.86 10.31
C GLY A 129 -6.58 -1.53 9.27
N GLY A 130 -6.20 -1.48 7.98
CA GLY A 130 -7.11 -1.25 6.86
C GLY A 130 -7.27 0.21 6.47
N GLY A 131 -7.50 0.44 5.17
CA GLY A 131 -7.61 1.78 4.61
C GLY A 131 -8.91 2.50 4.99
N GLY A 132 -8.84 3.82 5.20
CA GLY A 132 -9.99 4.68 5.44
C GLY A 132 -10.53 4.68 6.88
N ASN A 133 -9.94 3.89 7.79
CA ASN A 133 -10.41 3.77 9.18
C ASN A 133 -9.91 4.89 10.09
N PHE A 134 -8.73 5.44 9.81
CA PHE A 134 -8.04 6.37 10.72
C PHE A 134 -7.92 7.80 10.14
N GLY A 135 -8.38 8.01 8.92
CA GLY A 135 -8.31 9.26 8.20
C GLY A 135 -8.11 9.07 6.71
N VAL A 136 -7.90 10.17 6.00
CA VAL A 136 -7.61 10.18 4.56
C VAL A 136 -6.10 10.22 4.37
N VAL A 137 -5.47 9.08 4.09
CA VAL A 137 -4.03 9.01 3.83
C VAL A 137 -3.71 9.66 2.49
N THR A 138 -2.85 10.68 2.53
CA THR A 138 -2.43 11.48 1.37
C THR A 138 -1.12 11.00 0.78
N SER A 139 -0.20 10.51 1.62
CA SER A 139 1.07 9.94 1.18
C SER A 139 1.61 8.91 2.18
N LEU A 140 2.45 8.01 1.69
CA LEU A 140 3.23 7.06 2.50
C LEU A 140 4.70 7.12 2.09
N SER A 141 5.59 7.03 3.08
CA SER A 141 7.04 6.96 2.88
C SER A 141 7.58 5.59 3.33
N TYR A 142 8.43 5.00 2.50
CA TYR A 142 8.98 3.66 2.72
C TYR A 142 10.50 3.69 2.71
N ARG A 143 11.12 2.85 3.54
CA ARG A 143 12.54 2.52 3.41
C ARG A 143 12.66 1.36 2.43
N LEU A 144 13.36 1.58 1.31
CA LEU A 144 13.55 0.55 0.33
C LEU A 144 14.63 -0.46 0.77
N THR A 145 14.45 -1.70 0.30
CA THR A 145 15.48 -2.75 0.44
C THR A 145 16.66 -2.47 -0.50
N PRO A 146 17.82 -3.13 -0.32
CA PRO A 146 18.94 -2.97 -1.26
C PRO A 146 18.55 -3.30 -2.71
N VAL A 147 19.18 -2.61 -3.65
CA VAL A 147 19.04 -2.85 -5.09
C VAL A 147 19.42 -4.29 -5.43
N VAL A 148 18.64 -4.91 -6.32
CA VAL A 148 18.93 -6.24 -6.86
C VAL A 148 19.13 -6.18 -8.37
N SER A 149 20.16 -6.90 -8.87
CA SER A 149 20.47 -6.93 -10.30
C SER A 149 19.64 -7.97 -11.07
N HIS A 150 19.22 -9.04 -10.40
CA HIS A 150 18.50 -10.15 -11.00
C HIS A 150 17.41 -10.67 -10.07
N VAL A 151 16.28 -11.06 -10.65
CA VAL A 151 15.21 -11.81 -10.00
C VAL A 151 14.85 -13.01 -10.88
N THR A 152 14.49 -14.12 -10.27
CA THR A 152 13.97 -15.29 -10.97
C THR A 152 12.48 -15.38 -10.70
N TYR A 153 11.69 -15.39 -11.75
CA TYR A 153 10.27 -15.73 -11.68
C TYR A 153 10.12 -17.22 -12.01
N VAL A 154 9.45 -17.95 -11.12
CA VAL A 154 9.17 -19.38 -11.31
C VAL A 154 7.67 -19.56 -11.28
N ASP A 155 7.14 -20.13 -12.36
CA ASP A 155 5.75 -20.55 -12.48
C ASP A 155 5.73 -22.03 -12.83
N ILE A 156 5.07 -22.83 -11.99
CA ILE A 156 5.04 -24.29 -12.13
C ILE A 156 3.57 -24.72 -12.20
N GLU A 157 3.17 -25.26 -13.33
CA GLU A 157 1.83 -25.78 -13.55
C GLU A 157 1.83 -27.31 -13.51
N TYR A 158 0.93 -27.87 -12.72
CA TYR A 158 0.73 -29.33 -12.62
C TYR A 158 -0.65 -29.69 -13.19
N SER A 159 -0.68 -30.47 -14.25
CA SER A 159 -1.91 -30.88 -14.93
C SER A 159 -2.72 -31.96 -14.20
N ARG A 160 -2.04 -32.79 -13.38
CA ARG A 160 -2.64 -33.84 -12.56
C ARG A 160 -1.80 -34.03 -11.31
N ILE A 161 -2.32 -33.61 -10.17
CA ILE A 161 -1.62 -33.73 -8.90
C ILE A 161 -2.63 -34.02 -7.79
N ASP A 162 -2.30 -34.96 -6.90
CA ASP A 162 -2.99 -35.10 -5.63
C ASP A 162 -2.45 -34.12 -4.59
N ASP A 163 -3.25 -33.81 -3.56
CA ASP A 163 -2.94 -32.80 -2.54
C ASP A 163 -1.63 -33.09 -1.79
N LEU A 164 -1.32 -34.39 -1.55
CA LEU A 164 -0.09 -34.78 -0.85
C LEU A 164 1.15 -34.55 -1.72
N THR A 165 1.05 -34.80 -3.01
CA THR A 165 2.15 -34.54 -3.94
C THR A 165 2.37 -33.03 -4.08
N ALA A 166 1.31 -32.21 -4.16
CA ALA A 166 1.41 -30.77 -4.17
C ALA A 166 2.15 -30.22 -2.96
N LEU A 167 1.77 -30.68 -1.75
CA LEU A 167 2.37 -30.24 -0.49
C LEU A 167 3.86 -30.59 -0.34
N ARG A 168 4.37 -31.58 -1.08
CA ARG A 168 5.80 -31.95 -1.04
C ARG A 168 6.70 -31.01 -1.83
N PHE A 169 6.13 -30.15 -2.69
CA PHE A 169 6.87 -29.16 -3.48
C PHE A 169 6.89 -27.76 -2.84
N PHE A 170 6.14 -27.56 -1.78
CA PHE A 170 6.11 -26.34 -0.98
C PHE A 170 6.74 -26.58 0.40
#